data_9f2a16e539c6a723f76604855db2c2ee
#
_entry.id   9f2a16e539c6a723f76604855db2c2ee
#
_cell.length_a   1.000
_cell.length_b   1.000
_cell.length_c   1.000
_cell.angle_alpha   90.00
_cell.angle_beta   90.00
_cell.angle_gamma   90.00
#
_symmetry.space_group_name_H-M   'P 1'
#
loop_
_entity.id
_entity.type
_entity.pdbx_description
1 polymer ?
#
loop_
_entity_poly.entity_id
_entity_poly.type
_entity_poly.pdbx_seq_one_letter_code
_entity_poly.pdbx_strand_id
1 'polypeptide(L)'
;MLKKKYAQGSAVNNFVNGNDDIQTRWAVKEVAKSIGGIIGNTIGPGGRNYMTPEGITNDGVSILKHIRFSDERMDSIADAFMEVARRQDQDAGDGTTTATLLATALTPLVLEDVADITVPLPGQKTVMQIKAQLEKELTEALALLEKQKTQDVSLEELKMVANTAMEGHECSDLLAETVHEVGYNSNTSIQEGFSGKVEKLVVPGIHMPLKIEAPIMFTNAARKEATHKNAIVIVANHVFEDYNDLAVFMNGMITQKKEDGSQPQPLVIVGKHFSVQFTAQVATVSRSVGLPILLLNANGLRDEEFQDIAAYCNARYIDTTPKGAQTMASYTFGNSGEAKEIIAGPKQTSFVGGRGIEAGEVSTRIADLKELISKEQNPAERDLLMRRAAGLEGGVATLYVDAKTAVDRYYLKKKVEDAVNSCKAAMQYGTAPGGGMALAAVAGDMDSGYLKQALNVIYNRVQANAGGSLDIDTSKVRDAFWTQKCALENAVGVVKILVTMEGVIADVDTSFVDDLSQKLGYEN
;
A
#
# COMPACT_ATOMS: atom_id res chain seq x y z
N MET A 1 -23.56 -9.19 -2.14
CA MET A 1 -22.77 -10.03 -3.08
C MET A 1 -23.58 -10.26 -4.34
N LEU A 2 -23.50 -9.36 -5.32
CA LEU A 2 -24.05 -9.58 -6.66
C LEU A 2 -22.97 -10.30 -7.47
N LYS A 3 -23.14 -11.60 -7.66
CA LYS A 3 -22.32 -12.38 -8.59
C LYS A 3 -22.62 -11.89 -10.00
N LYS A 4 -21.64 -11.23 -10.68
CA LYS A 4 -21.68 -11.09 -12.13
C LYS A 4 -21.74 -12.52 -12.72
N LYS A 5 -22.87 -12.92 -13.27
CA LYS A 5 -22.97 -14.11 -14.12
C LYS A 5 -22.42 -13.71 -15.48
N TYR A 6 -21.23 -14.13 -15.80
CA TYR A 6 -20.74 -14.10 -17.18
C TYR A 6 -21.50 -15.17 -17.96
N ALA A 7 -22.30 -14.75 -18.90
CA ALA A 7 -22.87 -15.66 -19.88
C ALA A 7 -21.75 -16.10 -20.83
N GLN A 8 -21.40 -17.39 -20.82
CA GLN A 8 -20.56 -17.99 -21.85
C GLN A 8 -21.39 -18.06 -23.15
N GLY A 9 -20.94 -17.36 -24.18
CA GLY A 9 -21.24 -17.75 -25.57
C GLY A 9 -22.24 -16.92 -26.35
N SER A 10 -22.33 -15.59 -26.18
CA SER A 10 -22.91 -14.74 -27.24
C SER A 10 -21.82 -13.97 -27.95
N ALA A 11 -21.61 -14.23 -29.24
CA ALA A 11 -20.80 -13.39 -30.09
C ALA A 11 -21.49 -12.03 -30.19
N VAL A 12 -21.01 -11.06 -29.44
CA VAL A 12 -21.46 -9.68 -29.54
C VAL A 12 -20.90 -9.13 -30.85
N ASN A 13 -21.75 -8.88 -31.83
CA ASN A 13 -21.37 -8.14 -33.01
C ASN A 13 -21.15 -6.67 -32.65
N ASN A 14 -19.96 -6.37 -32.18
CA ASN A 14 -19.53 -4.99 -32.00
C ASN A 14 -19.15 -4.42 -33.36
N PHE A 15 -20.05 -3.68 -33.96
CA PHE A 15 -19.77 -2.92 -35.15
C PHE A 15 -18.89 -1.74 -34.77
N VAL A 16 -17.61 -1.82 -35.10
CA VAL A 16 -16.74 -0.67 -35.20
C VAL A 16 -17.10 0.05 -36.50
N ASN A 17 -17.99 1.03 -36.41
CA ASN A 17 -18.21 1.95 -37.53
C ASN A 17 -17.04 2.92 -37.55
N GLY A 18 -16.60 3.40 -38.72
CA GLY A 18 -15.51 4.38 -38.87
C GLY A 18 -15.71 5.73 -38.17
N ASN A 19 -16.84 5.93 -37.47
CA ASN A 19 -17.12 7.06 -36.58
C ASN A 19 -16.92 6.72 -35.07
N ASP A 20 -16.55 5.50 -34.73
CA ASP A 20 -16.44 5.07 -33.32
C ASP A 20 -15.29 5.77 -32.57
N ASP A 21 -14.25 6.17 -33.28
CA ASP A 21 -13.14 6.94 -32.68
C ASP A 21 -13.63 8.28 -32.09
N ILE A 22 -14.43 9.04 -32.83
CA ILE A 22 -14.99 10.31 -32.34
C ILE A 22 -15.93 10.08 -31.14
N GLN A 23 -16.75 9.04 -31.19
CA GLN A 23 -17.66 8.69 -30.10
C GLN A 23 -16.88 8.20 -28.88
N THR A 24 -15.84 7.40 -29.07
CA THR A 24 -14.95 6.92 -28.01
C THR A 24 -14.24 8.07 -27.33
N ARG A 25 -13.64 8.98 -28.08
CA ARG A 25 -12.96 10.17 -27.53
C ARG A 25 -13.93 11.08 -26.78
N TRP A 26 -15.14 11.25 -27.31
CA TRP A 26 -16.18 11.98 -26.60
C TRP A 26 -16.55 11.29 -25.28
N ALA A 27 -16.76 9.99 -25.28
CA ALA A 27 -17.07 9.22 -24.09
C ALA A 27 -15.97 9.31 -23.02
N VAL A 28 -14.69 9.21 -23.45
CA VAL A 28 -13.54 9.37 -22.53
C VAL A 28 -13.51 10.77 -21.92
N LYS A 29 -13.76 11.82 -22.70
CA LYS A 29 -13.82 13.21 -22.20
C LYS A 29 -14.98 13.41 -21.21
N GLU A 30 -16.18 12.86 -21.48
CA GLU A 30 -17.33 12.98 -20.59
C GLU A 30 -17.14 12.20 -19.29
N VAL A 31 -16.56 11.00 -19.35
CA VAL A 31 -16.19 10.23 -18.15
C VAL A 31 -15.15 10.97 -17.33
N ALA A 32 -14.08 11.49 -17.96
CA ALA A 32 -13.06 12.28 -17.29
C ALA A 32 -13.66 13.51 -16.59
N LYS A 33 -14.55 14.25 -17.27
CA LYS A 33 -15.23 15.43 -16.73
C LYS A 33 -16.13 15.07 -15.55
N SER A 34 -16.90 13.98 -15.66
CA SER A 34 -17.80 13.50 -14.60
C SER A 34 -17.04 13.07 -13.36
N ILE A 35 -16.03 12.23 -13.53
CA ILE A 35 -15.16 11.75 -12.43
C ILE A 35 -14.41 12.93 -11.81
N GLY A 36 -13.78 13.79 -12.61
CA GLY A 36 -13.08 14.97 -12.14
C GLY A 36 -13.97 15.94 -11.37
N GLY A 37 -15.24 16.08 -11.78
CA GLY A 37 -16.25 16.85 -11.07
C GLY A 37 -16.59 16.29 -9.69
N ILE A 38 -16.82 14.96 -9.61
CA ILE A 38 -17.15 14.27 -8.36
C ILE A 38 -15.95 14.30 -7.41
N ILE A 39 -14.80 13.76 -7.86
CA ILE A 39 -13.59 13.63 -7.03
C ILE A 39 -13.04 15.01 -6.66
N GLY A 40 -13.08 15.99 -7.57
CA GLY A 40 -12.62 17.34 -7.28
C GLY A 40 -13.36 18.04 -6.15
N ASN A 41 -14.60 17.67 -5.88
CA ASN A 41 -15.36 18.24 -4.77
C ASN A 41 -14.89 17.77 -3.39
N THR A 42 -14.03 16.74 -3.31
CA THR A 42 -13.59 16.16 -2.03
C THR A 42 -12.27 16.74 -1.51
N ILE A 43 -11.54 17.49 -2.34
CA ILE A 43 -10.17 17.93 -1.99
C ILE A 43 -10.14 19.25 -1.23
N GLY A 44 -9.24 19.32 -0.24
CA GLY A 44 -8.93 20.52 0.53
C GLY A 44 -9.93 20.83 1.65
N PRO A 45 -9.69 21.90 2.44
CA PRO A 45 -10.43 22.18 3.66
C PRO A 45 -11.92 22.53 3.46
N GLY A 46 -12.33 22.87 2.22
CA GLY A 46 -13.73 23.03 1.82
C GLY A 46 -14.31 21.81 1.11
N GLY A 47 -13.59 20.70 1.11
CA GLY A 47 -14.00 19.46 0.48
C GLY A 47 -15.27 18.86 1.07
N ARG A 48 -16.03 18.16 0.23
CA ARG A 48 -17.30 17.52 0.63
C ARG A 48 -17.15 16.00 0.61
N ASN A 49 -17.83 15.35 1.53
CA ASN A 49 -17.88 13.91 1.63
C ASN A 49 -18.99 13.32 0.75
N TYR A 50 -18.82 12.09 0.34
CA TYR A 50 -19.83 11.28 -0.34
C TYR A 50 -20.28 10.12 0.54
N MET A 51 -21.58 9.79 0.45
CA MET A 51 -22.14 8.60 1.07
C MET A 51 -21.92 7.41 0.13
N THR A 52 -21.25 6.38 0.61
CA THR A 52 -21.09 5.09 -0.07
C THR A 52 -21.80 3.98 0.72
N PRO A 53 -21.98 2.78 0.16
CA PRO A 53 -22.50 1.65 0.92
C PRO A 53 -21.69 1.27 2.16
N GLU A 54 -20.39 1.58 2.16
CA GLU A 54 -19.48 1.31 3.29
C GLU A 54 -19.53 2.42 4.35
N GLY A 55 -19.95 3.64 3.98
CA GLY A 55 -20.03 4.80 4.88
C GLY A 55 -19.78 6.13 4.20
N ILE A 56 -19.62 7.19 4.99
CA ILE A 56 -19.23 8.52 4.49
C ILE A 56 -17.72 8.53 4.29
N THR A 57 -17.28 9.07 3.14
CA THR A 57 -15.86 9.16 2.80
C THR A 57 -15.58 10.30 1.82
N ASN A 58 -14.35 10.82 1.83
CA ASN A 58 -13.79 11.67 0.78
C ASN A 58 -12.59 11.00 0.09
N ASP A 59 -12.30 9.73 0.41
CA ASP A 59 -11.24 8.97 -0.22
C ASP A 59 -11.58 8.64 -1.69
N GLY A 60 -10.67 8.99 -2.59
CA GLY A 60 -10.85 8.85 -4.03
C GLY A 60 -11.11 7.41 -4.49
N VAL A 61 -10.37 6.42 -3.96
CA VAL A 61 -10.56 5.01 -4.31
C VAL A 61 -11.94 4.52 -3.87
N SER A 62 -12.34 4.85 -2.64
CA SER A 62 -13.63 4.44 -2.08
C SER A 62 -14.80 5.00 -2.87
N ILE A 63 -14.70 6.25 -3.33
CA ILE A 63 -15.73 6.90 -4.15
C ILE A 63 -15.76 6.27 -5.54
N LEU A 64 -14.61 6.15 -6.20
CA LEU A 64 -14.52 5.62 -7.57
C LEU A 64 -15.04 4.20 -7.71
N LYS A 65 -14.89 3.36 -6.69
CA LYS A 65 -15.47 2.00 -6.67
C LYS A 65 -16.97 1.96 -6.88
N HIS A 66 -17.67 3.05 -6.53
CA HIS A 66 -19.13 3.13 -6.56
C HIS A 66 -19.67 4.00 -7.69
N ILE A 67 -18.79 4.70 -8.44
CA ILE A 67 -19.21 5.42 -9.64
C ILE A 67 -19.58 4.39 -10.71
N ARG A 68 -20.79 4.51 -11.26
CA ARG A 68 -21.29 3.71 -12.37
C ARG A 68 -21.98 4.60 -13.38
N PHE A 69 -21.78 4.28 -14.64
CA PHE A 69 -22.44 4.93 -15.76
C PHE A 69 -23.54 4.02 -16.30
N SER A 70 -24.60 4.62 -16.84
CA SER A 70 -25.68 3.86 -17.49
C SER A 70 -25.23 3.24 -18.84
N ASP A 71 -24.22 3.79 -19.46
CA ASP A 71 -23.57 3.24 -20.64
C ASP A 71 -22.38 2.37 -20.20
N GLU A 72 -22.43 1.07 -20.49
CA GLU A 72 -21.40 0.10 -20.09
C GLU A 72 -20.02 0.42 -20.67
N ARG A 73 -19.97 1.12 -21.82
CA ARG A 73 -18.70 1.59 -22.42
C ARG A 73 -18.09 2.68 -21.55
N MET A 74 -18.90 3.61 -21.05
CA MET A 74 -18.44 4.65 -20.11
C MET A 74 -18.02 4.04 -18.77
N ASP A 75 -18.67 2.98 -18.32
CA ASP A 75 -18.30 2.26 -17.11
C ASP A 75 -16.91 1.60 -17.26
N SER A 76 -16.65 0.98 -18.40
CA SER A 76 -15.33 0.42 -18.73
C SER A 76 -14.23 1.49 -18.79
N ILE A 77 -14.54 2.69 -19.29
CA ILE A 77 -13.61 3.83 -19.27
C ILE A 77 -13.37 4.30 -17.82
N ALA A 78 -14.42 4.33 -16.99
CA ALA A 78 -14.29 4.71 -15.58
C ALA A 78 -13.35 3.76 -14.81
N ASP A 79 -13.35 2.47 -15.14
CA ASP A 79 -12.42 1.49 -14.56
C ASP A 79 -10.95 1.85 -14.86
N ALA A 80 -10.64 2.49 -16.00
CA ALA A 80 -9.28 2.98 -16.28
C ALA A 80 -8.86 4.13 -15.34
N PHE A 81 -9.79 5.03 -15.00
CA PHE A 81 -9.51 6.07 -14.00
C PHE A 81 -9.45 5.51 -12.58
N MET A 82 -10.22 4.47 -12.26
CA MET A 82 -10.12 3.76 -10.99
C MET A 82 -8.73 3.10 -10.83
N GLU A 83 -8.14 2.63 -11.93
CA GLU A 83 -6.78 2.07 -11.88
C GLU A 83 -5.72 3.12 -11.50
N VAL A 84 -5.90 4.40 -11.86
CA VAL A 84 -5.03 5.51 -11.38
C VAL A 84 -5.05 5.57 -9.85
N ALA A 85 -6.26 5.62 -9.28
CA ALA A 85 -6.41 5.71 -7.83
C ALA A 85 -5.88 4.46 -7.12
N ARG A 86 -6.12 3.27 -7.69
CA ARG A 86 -5.62 2.00 -7.13
C ARG A 86 -4.10 1.93 -7.12
N ARG A 87 -3.43 2.34 -8.22
CA ARG A 87 -1.98 2.40 -8.27
C ARG A 87 -1.42 3.40 -7.28
N GLN A 88 -2.04 4.56 -7.20
CA GLN A 88 -1.63 5.58 -6.24
C GLN A 88 -1.72 5.08 -4.80
N ASP A 89 -2.80 4.38 -4.45
CA ASP A 89 -2.96 3.73 -3.14
C ASP A 89 -1.88 2.66 -2.89
N GLN A 90 -1.53 1.87 -3.90
CA GLN A 90 -0.48 0.85 -3.80
C GLN A 90 0.94 1.44 -3.69
N ASP A 91 1.23 2.51 -4.41
CA ASP A 91 2.57 3.10 -4.55
C ASP A 91 2.89 4.07 -3.42
N ALA A 92 1.90 4.83 -2.95
CA ALA A 92 2.07 5.90 -1.97
C ALA A 92 1.14 5.77 -0.74
N GLY A 93 0.04 5.02 -0.83
CA GLY A 93 -0.94 4.86 0.23
C GLY A 93 -1.74 6.13 0.56
N ASP A 94 -1.63 7.17 -0.27
CA ASP A 94 -2.31 8.46 -0.15
C ASP A 94 -2.27 9.19 -1.49
N GLY A 95 -3.06 10.29 -1.63
CA GLY A 95 -3.08 11.15 -2.83
C GLY A 95 -3.90 10.59 -3.99
N THR A 96 -4.80 9.67 -3.74
CA THR A 96 -5.67 9.04 -4.75
C THR A 96 -6.55 10.06 -5.47
N THR A 97 -7.06 11.04 -4.75
CA THR A 97 -7.81 12.20 -5.28
C THR A 97 -6.93 13.05 -6.21
N THR A 98 -5.69 13.36 -5.79
CA THR A 98 -4.73 14.16 -6.57
C THR A 98 -4.40 13.48 -7.89
N ALA A 99 -4.03 12.19 -7.86
CA ALA A 99 -3.69 11.43 -9.06
C ALA A 99 -4.86 11.35 -10.05
N THR A 100 -6.06 11.09 -9.54
CA THR A 100 -7.28 11.01 -10.37
C THR A 100 -7.63 12.37 -10.99
N LEU A 101 -7.54 13.45 -10.23
CA LEU A 101 -7.80 14.80 -10.76
C LEU A 101 -6.81 15.20 -11.84
N LEU A 102 -5.52 14.89 -11.67
CA LEU A 102 -4.50 15.11 -12.71
C LEU A 102 -4.82 14.34 -13.97
N ALA A 103 -5.15 13.04 -13.86
CA ALA A 103 -5.50 12.21 -15.00
C ALA A 103 -6.75 12.74 -15.73
N THR A 104 -7.80 13.11 -14.98
CA THR A 104 -9.05 13.63 -15.57
C THR A 104 -8.88 15.01 -16.19
N ALA A 105 -7.98 15.86 -15.67
CA ALA A 105 -7.67 17.16 -16.27
C ALA A 105 -6.79 17.03 -17.51
N LEU A 106 -5.83 16.11 -17.50
CA LEU A 106 -4.88 15.90 -18.59
C LEU A 106 -5.54 15.23 -19.80
N THR A 107 -6.44 14.29 -19.58
CA THR A 107 -7.09 13.49 -20.63
C THR A 107 -7.76 14.33 -21.73
N PRO A 108 -8.65 15.29 -21.45
CA PRO A 108 -9.30 16.08 -22.50
C PRO A 108 -8.30 16.93 -23.29
N LEU A 109 -7.28 17.50 -22.62
CA LEU A 109 -6.25 18.32 -23.27
C LEU A 109 -5.47 17.54 -24.32
N VAL A 110 -5.12 16.30 -23.98
CA VAL A 110 -4.37 15.43 -24.87
C VAL A 110 -5.23 14.95 -26.04
N LEU A 111 -6.49 14.55 -25.76
CA LEU A 111 -7.41 14.03 -26.78
C LEU A 111 -7.86 15.06 -27.81
N GLU A 112 -7.70 16.36 -27.53
CA GLU A 112 -7.95 17.41 -28.54
C GLU A 112 -6.95 17.43 -29.67
N ASP A 113 -5.69 17.07 -29.37
CA ASP A 113 -4.59 17.11 -30.32
C ASP A 113 -4.33 15.77 -31.05
N VAL A 114 -5.04 14.69 -30.68
CA VAL A 114 -4.87 13.37 -31.31
C VAL A 114 -5.38 13.41 -32.74
N ALA A 115 -4.51 13.08 -33.70
CA ALA A 115 -4.88 12.95 -35.11
C ALA A 115 -5.90 11.81 -35.30
N ASP A 116 -6.91 12.07 -36.12
CA ASP A 116 -7.77 11.03 -36.68
C ASP A 116 -6.95 10.14 -37.62
N ILE A 117 -7.12 8.83 -37.53
CA ILE A 117 -6.40 7.87 -38.39
C ILE A 117 -6.82 8.02 -39.83
N THR A 118 -8.08 8.37 -40.07
CA THR A 118 -8.64 8.43 -41.42
C THR A 118 -8.45 9.80 -42.09
N VAL A 119 -8.58 10.88 -41.34
CA VAL A 119 -8.48 12.26 -41.87
C VAL A 119 -7.76 13.17 -40.87
N PRO A 120 -6.43 13.12 -40.79
CA PRO A 120 -5.70 13.99 -39.85
C PRO A 120 -5.85 15.47 -40.25
N LEU A 121 -6.26 16.31 -39.30
CA LEU A 121 -6.35 17.75 -39.49
C LEU A 121 -4.97 18.41 -39.30
N PRO A 122 -4.72 19.55 -39.96
CA PRO A 122 -3.48 20.30 -39.76
C PRO A 122 -3.26 20.65 -38.29
N GLY A 123 -2.08 20.34 -37.77
CA GLY A 123 -1.71 20.62 -36.38
C GLY A 123 -1.96 19.47 -35.39
N GLN A 124 -2.71 18.44 -35.76
CA GLN A 124 -2.89 17.25 -34.94
C GLN A 124 -1.63 16.39 -34.91
N LYS A 125 -1.45 15.65 -33.82
CA LYS A 125 -0.29 14.80 -33.53
C LYS A 125 -0.69 13.33 -33.57
N THR A 126 0.21 12.50 -34.03
CA THR A 126 0.05 11.05 -33.90
C THR A 126 0.10 10.63 -32.42
N VAL A 127 -0.51 9.50 -32.10
CA VAL A 127 -0.44 8.91 -30.74
C VAL A 127 1.01 8.75 -30.25
N MET A 128 1.93 8.35 -31.14
CA MET A 128 3.36 8.24 -30.78
C MET A 128 3.98 9.58 -30.40
N GLN A 129 3.68 10.63 -31.16
CA GLN A 129 4.18 11.98 -30.86
C GLN A 129 3.65 12.49 -29.53
N ILE A 130 2.38 12.25 -29.24
CA ILE A 130 1.75 12.63 -27.97
C ILE A 130 2.38 11.87 -26.81
N LYS A 131 2.56 10.56 -26.92
CA LYS A 131 3.23 9.74 -25.87
C LYS A 131 4.64 10.23 -25.61
N ALA A 132 5.42 10.49 -26.66
CA ALA A 132 6.78 11.00 -26.52
C ALA A 132 6.81 12.40 -25.87
N GLN A 133 5.84 13.25 -26.20
CA GLN A 133 5.70 14.57 -25.58
C GLN A 133 5.35 14.45 -24.10
N LEU A 134 4.37 13.61 -23.74
CA LEU A 134 3.99 13.38 -22.35
C LEU A 134 5.16 12.83 -21.50
N GLU A 135 5.98 11.93 -22.05
CA GLU A 135 7.17 11.43 -21.35
C GLU A 135 8.21 12.51 -21.12
N LYS A 136 8.44 13.36 -22.12
CA LYS A 136 9.34 14.50 -22.00
C LYS A 136 8.84 15.48 -20.92
N GLU A 137 7.56 15.84 -20.98
CA GLU A 137 6.92 16.74 -20.02
C GLU A 137 6.92 16.16 -18.60
N LEU A 138 6.69 14.85 -18.45
CA LEU A 138 6.78 14.17 -17.17
C LEU A 138 8.20 14.22 -16.60
N THR A 139 9.21 13.95 -17.43
CA THR A 139 10.62 14.03 -17.01
C THR A 139 10.98 15.42 -16.53
N GLU A 140 10.55 16.46 -17.26
CA GLU A 140 10.74 17.85 -16.89
C GLU A 140 10.02 18.20 -15.58
N ALA A 141 8.74 17.83 -15.46
CA ALA A 141 7.94 18.08 -14.27
C ALA A 141 8.52 17.41 -13.02
N LEU A 142 8.98 16.16 -13.13
CA LEU A 142 9.63 15.44 -12.03
C LEU A 142 10.96 16.10 -11.63
N ALA A 143 11.75 16.58 -12.57
CA ALA A 143 12.99 17.30 -12.27
C ALA A 143 12.73 18.65 -11.58
N LEU A 144 11.66 19.34 -11.93
CA LEU A 144 11.22 20.58 -11.28
C LEU A 144 10.64 20.30 -9.89
N LEU A 145 9.87 19.23 -9.76
CA LEU A 145 9.31 18.82 -8.45
C LEU A 145 10.42 18.42 -7.47
N GLU A 146 11.47 17.74 -7.93
CA GLU A 146 12.62 17.39 -7.08
C GLU A 146 13.32 18.63 -6.49
N LYS A 147 13.31 19.78 -7.19
CA LYS A 147 13.83 21.04 -6.66
C LYS A 147 12.98 21.63 -5.52
N GLN A 148 11.71 21.24 -5.41
CA GLN A 148 10.80 21.69 -4.34
C GLN A 148 10.92 20.84 -3.07
N LYS A 149 11.72 19.78 -3.13
CA LYS A 149 11.83 18.79 -2.08
C LYS A 149 12.69 19.27 -0.91
N THR A 150 12.19 19.02 0.30
CA THR A 150 12.95 19.10 1.56
C THR A 150 13.28 17.68 1.99
N GLN A 151 14.58 17.35 2.08
CA GLN A 151 15.05 15.99 2.36
C GLN A 151 15.05 15.65 3.85
N ASP A 152 15.54 16.55 4.69
CA ASP A 152 15.66 16.32 6.14
C ASP A 152 14.34 16.74 6.82
N VAL A 153 13.50 15.75 7.13
CA VAL A 153 12.16 15.98 7.69
C VAL A 153 12.22 15.97 9.20
N SER A 154 12.00 17.12 9.82
CA SER A 154 11.87 17.27 11.26
C SER A 154 10.51 16.76 11.76
N LEU A 155 10.39 16.51 13.07
CA LEU A 155 9.10 16.17 13.69
C LEU A 155 8.03 17.26 13.42
N GLU A 156 8.43 18.54 13.43
CA GLU A 156 7.51 19.64 13.16
C GLU A 156 7.00 19.62 11.71
N GLU A 157 7.86 19.32 10.73
CA GLU A 157 7.42 19.14 9.36
C GLU A 157 6.52 17.91 9.20
N LEU A 158 6.81 16.84 9.94
CA LEU A 158 5.99 15.64 9.94
C LEU A 158 4.59 15.92 10.52
N LYS A 159 4.49 16.76 11.55
CA LYS A 159 3.21 17.25 12.08
C LYS A 159 2.44 18.07 11.02
N MET A 160 3.13 18.89 10.23
CA MET A 160 2.49 19.60 9.12
C MET A 160 1.92 18.65 8.07
N VAL A 161 2.67 17.59 7.70
CA VAL A 161 2.20 16.55 6.77
C VAL A 161 0.97 15.83 7.33
N ALA A 162 1.03 15.38 8.58
CA ALA A 162 -0.10 14.72 9.24
C ALA A 162 -1.32 15.65 9.31
N ASN A 163 -1.12 16.93 9.66
CA ASN A 163 -2.18 17.92 9.73
C ASN A 163 -2.83 18.18 8.36
N THR A 164 -2.03 18.19 7.28
CA THR A 164 -2.55 18.33 5.91
C THR A 164 -3.40 17.11 5.53
N ALA A 165 -2.92 15.90 5.76
CA ALA A 165 -3.65 14.66 5.45
C ALA A 165 -4.93 14.50 6.30
N MET A 166 -4.89 14.94 7.57
CA MET A 166 -6.00 14.88 8.51
C MET A 166 -6.94 16.10 8.44
N GLU A 167 -6.67 17.07 7.55
CA GLU A 167 -7.47 18.29 7.41
C GLU A 167 -7.66 19.08 8.72
N GLY A 168 -6.61 19.12 9.55
CA GLY A 168 -6.64 19.84 10.83
C GLY A 168 -7.28 19.09 11.99
N HIS A 169 -7.47 17.77 11.90
CA HIS A 169 -8.03 16.98 12.99
C HIS A 169 -7.10 16.94 14.21
N GLU A 170 -7.67 16.98 15.41
CA GLU A 170 -6.95 17.05 16.69
C GLU A 170 -5.93 15.93 16.95
N CYS A 171 -6.05 14.76 16.29
CA CYS A 171 -5.11 13.67 16.46
C CYS A 171 -3.90 13.70 15.49
N SER A 172 -3.77 14.72 14.63
CA SER A 172 -2.68 14.82 13.64
C SER A 172 -1.30 14.73 14.29
N ASP A 173 -1.08 15.48 15.37
CA ASP A 173 0.20 15.48 16.08
C ASP A 173 0.53 14.12 16.67
N LEU A 174 -0.47 13.42 17.24
CA LEU A 174 -0.32 12.07 17.76
C LEU A 174 0.16 11.08 16.69
N LEU A 175 -0.37 11.20 15.46
CA LEU A 175 0.02 10.35 14.33
C LEU A 175 1.47 10.62 13.92
N ALA A 176 1.84 11.89 13.75
CA ALA A 176 3.20 12.30 13.40
C ALA A 176 4.21 11.82 14.46
N GLU A 177 3.92 12.05 15.73
CA GLU A 177 4.76 11.58 16.84
C GLU A 177 4.88 10.05 16.87
N THR A 178 3.78 9.34 16.61
CA THR A 178 3.81 7.88 16.56
C THR A 178 4.70 7.36 15.44
N VAL A 179 4.54 7.90 14.23
CA VAL A 179 5.35 7.47 13.07
C VAL A 179 6.81 7.86 13.26
N HIS A 180 7.08 9.04 13.82
CA HIS A 180 8.44 9.47 14.13
C HIS A 180 9.12 8.57 15.18
N GLU A 181 8.37 8.16 16.22
CA GLU A 181 8.86 7.29 17.30
C GLU A 181 9.25 5.89 16.79
N VAL A 182 8.40 5.29 15.92
CA VAL A 182 8.62 3.91 15.45
C VAL A 182 9.38 3.82 14.13
N GLY A 183 9.55 4.95 13.41
CA GLY A 183 10.23 5.03 12.12
C GLY A 183 9.36 4.63 10.92
N TYR A 184 9.78 5.03 9.73
CA TYR A 184 9.01 4.81 8.49
C TYR A 184 8.92 3.34 8.06
N ASN A 185 9.91 2.51 8.44
CA ASN A 185 9.92 1.08 8.13
C ASN A 185 9.03 0.24 9.06
N SER A 186 8.48 0.86 10.12
CA SER A 186 7.67 0.13 11.10
C SER A 186 6.30 -0.25 10.56
N ASN A 187 5.72 -1.33 11.07
CA ASN A 187 4.32 -1.63 10.84
C ASN A 187 3.46 -0.86 11.85
N THR A 188 2.68 0.10 11.38
CA THR A 188 1.67 0.76 12.19
C THR A 188 0.34 0.08 11.94
N SER A 189 -0.15 -0.68 12.91
CA SER A 189 -1.46 -1.34 12.85
C SER A 189 -2.55 -0.34 13.22
N ILE A 190 -3.64 -0.32 12.46
CA ILE A 190 -4.79 0.54 12.76
C ILE A 190 -5.98 -0.36 13.09
N GLN A 191 -6.41 -0.31 14.35
CA GLN A 191 -7.47 -1.15 14.90
C GLN A 191 -8.65 -0.30 15.39
N GLU A 192 -9.80 -0.91 15.56
CA GLU A 192 -10.93 -0.25 16.19
C GLU A 192 -10.69 -0.11 17.69
N GLY A 193 -10.90 1.09 18.21
CA GLY A 193 -10.85 1.42 19.63
C GLY A 193 -12.23 1.45 20.28
N PHE A 194 -12.27 1.78 21.58
CA PHE A 194 -13.49 1.87 22.38
C PHE A 194 -13.48 3.07 23.34
N SER A 195 -12.60 4.04 23.11
CA SER A 195 -12.38 5.18 24.02
C SER A 195 -13.03 6.49 23.55
N GLY A 196 -13.62 6.48 22.35
CA GLY A 196 -14.21 7.68 21.72
C GLY A 196 -13.19 8.61 21.08
N LYS A 197 -11.91 8.23 20.99
CA LYS A 197 -10.80 9.02 20.42
C LYS A 197 -9.74 8.11 19.77
N VAL A 198 -8.74 8.74 19.15
CA VAL A 198 -7.57 8.02 18.65
C VAL A 198 -6.54 7.88 19.78
N GLU A 199 -6.09 6.66 20.03
CA GLU A 199 -5.07 6.35 21.04
C GLU A 199 -3.92 5.58 20.40
N LYS A 200 -2.69 5.78 20.90
CA LYS A 200 -1.51 5.01 20.48
C LYS A 200 -1.08 4.03 21.54
N LEU A 201 -0.63 2.88 21.10
CA LEU A 201 0.13 1.92 21.89
C LEU A 201 1.41 1.60 21.12
N VAL A 202 2.55 1.99 21.67
CA VAL A 202 3.87 1.65 21.10
C VAL A 202 4.52 0.63 22.01
N VAL A 203 4.93 -0.49 21.43
CA VAL A 203 5.62 -1.57 22.14
C VAL A 203 6.91 -1.92 21.41
N PRO A 204 7.98 -2.31 22.12
CA PRO A 204 9.21 -2.75 21.46
C PRO A 204 8.92 -3.89 20.49
N GLY A 205 9.40 -3.76 19.24
CA GLY A 205 9.13 -4.74 18.20
C GLY A 205 10.06 -4.55 16.99
N ILE A 206 10.25 -5.63 16.24
CA ILE A 206 10.96 -5.59 14.96
C ILE A 206 10.05 -5.98 13.80
N HIS A 207 10.35 -5.44 12.63
CA HIS A 207 9.63 -5.74 11.38
C HIS A 207 10.59 -6.36 10.39
N MET A 208 10.17 -7.49 9.81
CA MET A 208 10.96 -8.20 8.82
C MET A 208 10.11 -8.50 7.57
N PRO A 209 10.68 -8.44 6.35
CA PRO A 209 9.96 -8.71 5.10
C PRO A 209 9.72 -10.21 4.90
N LEU A 210 9.05 -10.83 5.86
CA LEU A 210 8.71 -12.26 5.86
C LEU A 210 7.27 -12.44 5.39
N LYS A 211 7.05 -13.47 4.57
CA LYS A 211 5.73 -13.83 4.04
C LYS A 211 5.24 -15.13 4.66
N ILE A 212 3.93 -15.22 4.89
CA ILE A 212 3.29 -16.48 5.28
C ILE A 212 3.37 -17.47 4.12
N GLU A 213 3.86 -18.68 4.37
CA GLU A 213 4.09 -19.69 3.32
C GLU A 213 2.80 -20.18 2.67
N ALA A 214 1.74 -20.40 3.44
CA ALA A 214 0.50 -20.94 2.90
C ALA A 214 -0.75 -20.29 3.47
N PRO A 215 -1.82 -20.08 2.63
CA PRO A 215 -3.06 -19.46 3.06
C PRO A 215 -3.79 -20.18 4.20
N ILE A 216 -3.56 -21.48 4.37
CA ILE A 216 -4.15 -22.27 5.45
C ILE A 216 -3.67 -21.82 6.85
N MET A 217 -2.59 -21.06 6.93
CA MET A 217 -1.99 -20.54 8.16
C MET A 217 -2.56 -19.16 8.56
N PHE A 218 -3.44 -18.56 7.74
CA PHE A 218 -4.07 -17.30 8.08
C PHE A 218 -5.03 -17.48 9.26
N THR A 219 -4.88 -16.65 10.30
CA THR A 219 -5.90 -16.51 11.36
C THR A 219 -7.03 -15.57 10.93
N ASN A 220 -6.75 -14.68 9.98
CA ASN A 220 -7.71 -13.81 9.32
C ASN A 220 -7.55 -13.88 7.80
N ALA A 221 -8.38 -14.71 7.15
CA ALA A 221 -8.31 -14.93 5.71
C ALA A 221 -8.67 -13.67 4.88
N ALA A 222 -9.55 -12.80 5.37
CA ALA A 222 -9.97 -11.60 4.67
C ALA A 222 -8.82 -10.58 4.54
N ARG A 223 -7.96 -10.49 5.57
CA ARG A 223 -6.78 -9.62 5.60
C ARG A 223 -5.51 -10.33 5.16
N LYS A 224 -5.54 -11.64 4.94
CA LYS A 224 -4.38 -12.51 4.68
C LYS A 224 -3.32 -12.39 5.79
N GLU A 225 -3.77 -12.35 7.05
CA GLU A 225 -2.94 -12.15 8.23
C GLU A 225 -2.98 -13.36 9.14
N ALA A 226 -1.89 -13.56 9.90
CA ALA A 226 -1.81 -14.51 10.99
C ALA A 226 -1.28 -13.82 12.25
N THR A 227 -2.01 -13.93 13.36
CA THR A 227 -1.60 -13.37 14.66
C THR A 227 -1.50 -14.49 15.68
N HIS A 228 -0.33 -14.60 16.33
CA HIS A 228 -0.07 -15.58 17.38
C HIS A 228 0.53 -14.91 18.61
N LYS A 229 -0.03 -15.21 19.78
CA LYS A 229 0.45 -14.71 21.09
C LYS A 229 1.29 -15.76 21.79
N ASN A 230 2.31 -15.29 22.53
CA ASN A 230 3.24 -16.12 23.29
C ASN A 230 3.84 -17.25 22.45
N ALA A 231 4.36 -16.89 21.28
CA ALA A 231 4.85 -17.83 20.29
C ALA A 231 6.29 -18.26 20.56
N ILE A 232 6.55 -19.54 20.38
CA ILE A 232 7.90 -20.12 20.29
C ILE A 232 8.43 -19.86 18.88
N VAL A 233 9.69 -19.42 18.76
CA VAL A 233 10.28 -19.03 17.48
C VAL A 233 11.52 -19.85 17.17
N ILE A 234 11.54 -20.46 15.98
CA ILE A 234 12.71 -21.08 15.37
C ILE A 234 13.23 -20.14 14.29
N VAL A 235 14.55 -19.92 14.28
CA VAL A 235 15.21 -19.08 13.27
C VAL A 235 16.32 -19.86 12.59
N ALA A 236 16.12 -20.20 11.31
CA ALA A 236 17.06 -21.04 10.57
C ALA A 236 17.22 -20.56 9.12
N ASN A 237 18.46 -20.33 8.67
CA ASN A 237 18.80 -20.26 7.26
C ASN A 237 18.87 -21.68 6.70
N HIS A 238 17.71 -22.29 6.50
CA HIS A 238 17.52 -23.68 6.12
C HIS A 238 16.38 -23.82 5.09
N VAL A 239 16.55 -24.77 4.18
CA VAL A 239 15.50 -25.22 3.26
C VAL A 239 14.83 -26.44 3.88
N PHE A 240 13.60 -26.26 4.36
CA PHE A 240 12.83 -27.36 4.97
C PHE A 240 12.21 -28.23 3.90
N GLU A 241 12.68 -29.47 3.78
CA GLU A 241 12.22 -30.41 2.74
C GLU A 241 11.18 -31.38 3.26
N ASP A 242 11.37 -31.94 4.44
CA ASP A 242 10.39 -32.81 5.09
C ASP A 242 10.34 -32.64 6.61
N TYR A 243 9.35 -33.26 7.25
CA TYR A 243 9.09 -33.12 8.69
C TYR A 243 10.24 -33.63 9.59
N ASN A 244 11.13 -34.47 9.09
CA ASN A 244 12.29 -34.94 9.84
C ASN A 244 13.23 -33.80 10.24
N ASP A 245 13.23 -32.69 9.51
CA ASP A 245 13.98 -31.49 9.86
C ASP A 245 13.54 -30.88 11.21
N LEU A 246 12.31 -31.15 11.63
CA LEU A 246 11.76 -30.70 12.92
C LEU A 246 11.65 -31.81 13.98
N ALA A 247 11.92 -33.05 13.66
CA ALA A 247 11.62 -34.20 14.52
C ALA A 247 12.26 -34.08 15.92
N VAL A 248 13.53 -33.69 15.97
CA VAL A 248 14.25 -33.51 17.26
C VAL A 248 13.63 -32.40 18.09
N PHE A 249 13.35 -31.27 17.46
CA PHE A 249 12.71 -30.12 18.13
C PHE A 249 11.32 -30.47 18.66
N MET A 250 10.48 -31.07 17.81
CA MET A 250 9.10 -31.43 18.17
C MET A 250 9.05 -32.45 19.29
N ASN A 251 9.94 -33.45 19.28
CA ASN A 251 10.04 -34.41 20.37
C ASN A 251 10.42 -33.75 21.69
N GLY A 252 11.39 -32.83 21.68
CA GLY A 252 11.77 -32.06 22.87
C GLY A 252 10.62 -31.21 23.40
N MET A 253 9.91 -30.51 22.53
CA MET A 253 8.76 -29.69 22.88
C MET A 253 7.61 -30.51 23.49
N ILE A 254 7.30 -31.69 22.94
CA ILE A 254 6.25 -32.58 23.46
C ILE A 254 6.63 -33.14 24.84
N THR A 255 7.90 -33.49 25.01
CA THR A 255 8.39 -34.04 26.30
C THR A 255 8.29 -33.01 27.39
N GLN A 256 8.76 -31.80 27.19
CA GLN A 256 8.71 -30.74 28.17
C GLN A 256 7.26 -30.36 28.55
N LYS A 257 6.35 -30.33 27.59
CA LYS A 257 4.93 -30.06 27.89
C LYS A 257 4.25 -31.12 28.72
N LYS A 258 4.64 -32.37 28.55
CA LYS A 258 4.14 -33.45 29.43
C LYS A 258 4.61 -33.29 30.85
N GLU A 259 5.80 -32.72 31.06
CA GLU A 259 6.37 -32.48 32.38
C GLU A 259 5.74 -31.26 33.06
N ASP A 260 5.52 -30.15 32.29
CA ASP A 260 5.06 -28.88 32.86
C ASP A 260 3.53 -28.72 32.91
N GLY A 261 2.77 -29.56 32.20
CA GLY A 261 1.31 -29.48 32.09
C GLY A 261 0.78 -28.21 31.36
N SER A 262 1.66 -27.48 30.70
CA SER A 262 1.33 -26.21 30.05
C SER A 262 0.53 -26.39 28.73
N GLN A 263 -0.30 -25.39 28.39
CA GLN A 263 -1.01 -25.37 27.09
C GLN A 263 -0.03 -25.26 25.91
N PRO A 264 -0.34 -25.84 24.75
CA PRO A 264 0.49 -25.71 23.54
C PRO A 264 0.63 -24.24 23.12
N GLN A 265 1.87 -23.72 23.15
CA GLN A 265 2.17 -22.40 22.60
C GLN A 265 2.30 -22.48 21.08
N PRO A 266 1.83 -21.48 20.31
CA PRO A 266 2.04 -21.43 18.87
C PRO A 266 3.53 -21.55 18.51
N LEU A 267 3.83 -22.30 17.45
CA LEU A 267 5.18 -22.44 16.93
C LEU A 267 5.31 -21.61 15.64
N VAL A 268 6.29 -20.73 15.59
CA VAL A 268 6.61 -19.91 14.41
C VAL A 268 8.01 -20.30 13.91
N ILE A 269 8.09 -20.65 12.65
CA ILE A 269 9.33 -21.09 12.01
C ILE A 269 9.71 -20.07 10.94
N VAL A 270 10.84 -19.39 11.16
CA VAL A 270 11.47 -18.54 10.16
C VAL A 270 12.50 -19.38 9.39
N GLY A 271 12.20 -19.65 8.13
CA GLY A 271 13.03 -20.51 7.27
C GLY A 271 13.29 -19.85 5.92
N LYS A 272 14.41 -20.22 5.28
CA LYS A 272 14.74 -19.67 3.96
C LYS A 272 13.74 -20.09 2.90
N HIS A 273 13.33 -21.35 2.93
CA HIS A 273 12.34 -21.89 2.01
C HIS A 273 11.67 -23.14 2.62
N PHE A 274 10.44 -23.40 2.21
CA PHE A 274 9.67 -24.57 2.62
C PHE A 274 9.18 -25.31 1.39
N SER A 275 9.43 -26.63 1.32
CA SER A 275 8.88 -27.46 0.25
C SER A 275 7.36 -27.61 0.41
N VAL A 276 6.68 -27.90 -0.70
CA VAL A 276 5.24 -28.19 -0.69
C VAL A 276 4.94 -29.41 0.20
N GLN A 277 5.81 -30.41 0.18
CA GLN A 277 5.69 -31.62 1.01
C GLN A 277 5.77 -31.27 2.48
N PHE A 278 6.79 -30.51 2.91
CA PHE A 278 6.95 -30.07 4.28
C PHE A 278 5.75 -29.27 4.77
N THR A 279 5.30 -28.27 3.97
CA THR A 279 4.15 -27.43 4.29
C THR A 279 2.88 -28.24 4.51
N ALA A 280 2.62 -29.26 3.67
CA ALA A 280 1.47 -30.15 3.80
C ALA A 280 1.57 -31.03 5.06
N GLN A 281 2.75 -31.57 5.37
CA GLN A 281 3.01 -32.37 6.57
C GLN A 281 2.80 -31.54 7.83
N VAL A 282 3.36 -30.31 7.89
CA VAL A 282 3.19 -29.39 9.01
C VAL A 282 1.71 -29.01 9.21
N ALA A 283 0.98 -28.72 8.14
CA ALA A 283 -0.44 -28.42 8.22
C ALA A 283 -1.27 -29.61 8.78
N THR A 284 -0.89 -30.83 8.42
CA THR A 284 -1.52 -32.06 8.92
C THR A 284 -1.22 -32.26 10.42
N VAL A 285 0.05 -32.11 10.83
CA VAL A 285 0.47 -32.23 12.23
C VAL A 285 -0.19 -31.15 13.06
N SER A 286 -0.17 -29.89 12.61
CA SER A 286 -0.81 -28.76 13.30
C SER A 286 -2.28 -29.05 13.65
N ARG A 287 -3.04 -29.62 12.71
CA ARG A 287 -4.44 -30.00 12.93
C ARG A 287 -4.58 -31.19 13.87
N SER A 288 -3.77 -32.22 13.73
CA SER A 288 -3.87 -33.46 14.50
C SER A 288 -3.54 -33.27 15.98
N VAL A 289 -2.58 -32.37 16.27
CA VAL A 289 -2.11 -32.10 17.64
C VAL A 289 -2.78 -30.87 18.24
N GLY A 290 -3.54 -30.09 17.44
CA GLY A 290 -4.15 -28.82 17.89
C GLY A 290 -3.09 -27.74 18.21
N LEU A 291 -1.91 -27.81 17.61
CA LEU A 291 -0.81 -26.87 17.78
C LEU A 291 -0.79 -25.90 16.59
N PRO A 292 -1.04 -24.59 16.78
CA PRO A 292 -0.87 -23.63 15.70
C PRO A 292 0.60 -23.55 15.27
N ILE A 293 0.86 -23.79 13.99
CA ILE A 293 2.21 -23.67 13.40
C ILE A 293 2.14 -22.67 12.24
N LEU A 294 3.01 -21.65 12.29
CA LEU A 294 3.15 -20.62 11.26
C LEU A 294 4.53 -20.74 10.61
N LEU A 295 4.55 -20.86 9.30
CA LEU A 295 5.75 -20.86 8.48
C LEU A 295 5.95 -19.49 7.85
N LEU A 296 7.09 -18.87 8.12
CA LEU A 296 7.48 -17.55 7.60
C LEU A 296 8.65 -17.71 6.62
N ASN A 297 8.36 -17.49 5.36
CA ASN A 297 9.33 -17.58 4.28
C ASN A 297 10.25 -16.36 4.27
N ALA A 298 11.54 -16.61 4.40
CA ALA A 298 12.61 -15.63 4.47
C ALA A 298 13.54 -15.64 3.26
N ASN A 299 13.02 -16.06 2.08
CA ASN A 299 13.80 -16.18 0.84
C ASN A 299 14.28 -14.84 0.27
N GLY A 300 14.70 -13.94 0.95
CA GLY A 300 15.20 -12.64 0.52
C GLY A 300 16.06 -12.01 1.60
N LEU A 301 16.06 -12.61 2.79
CA LEU A 301 16.86 -12.14 3.89
C LEU A 301 18.34 -12.55 3.73
N ARG A 302 19.22 -11.66 4.17
CA ARG A 302 20.63 -11.93 4.38
C ARG A 302 20.84 -12.68 5.70
N ASP A 303 21.96 -13.37 5.85
CA ASP A 303 22.30 -14.12 7.07
C ASP A 303 22.25 -13.24 8.33
N GLU A 304 22.69 -12.01 8.21
CA GLU A 304 22.71 -11.04 9.30
C GLU A 304 21.31 -10.62 9.77
N GLU A 305 20.32 -10.63 8.87
CA GLU A 305 18.93 -10.32 9.20
C GLU A 305 18.25 -11.49 9.95
N PHE A 306 18.60 -12.74 9.62
CA PHE A 306 18.21 -13.90 10.44
C PHE A 306 18.79 -13.78 11.86
N GLN A 307 20.05 -13.34 11.99
CA GLN A 307 20.68 -13.13 13.29
C GLN A 307 19.99 -12.01 14.08
N ASP A 308 19.49 -10.96 13.43
CA ASP A 308 18.72 -9.89 14.07
C ASP A 308 17.41 -10.42 14.66
N ILE A 309 16.68 -11.28 13.91
CA ILE A 309 15.48 -11.94 14.42
C ILE A 309 15.82 -12.88 15.58
N ALA A 310 16.89 -13.64 15.46
CA ALA A 310 17.34 -14.58 16.49
C ALA A 310 17.70 -13.83 17.77
N ALA A 311 18.48 -12.76 17.69
CA ALA A 311 18.82 -11.91 18.83
C ALA A 311 17.56 -11.29 19.45
N TYR A 312 16.61 -10.82 18.64
CA TYR A 312 15.37 -10.23 19.14
C TYR A 312 14.50 -11.23 19.92
N CYS A 313 14.38 -12.46 19.43
CA CYS A 313 13.59 -13.51 20.07
C CYS A 313 14.36 -14.27 21.15
N ASN A 314 15.66 -14.05 21.31
CA ASN A 314 16.58 -14.89 22.10
C ASN A 314 16.60 -16.34 21.60
N ALA A 315 16.59 -16.53 20.29
CA ALA A 315 16.70 -17.82 19.64
C ALA A 315 18.15 -18.09 19.22
N ARG A 316 18.55 -19.34 19.19
CA ARG A 316 19.79 -19.71 18.51
C ARG A 316 19.57 -19.67 17.00
N TYR A 317 20.36 -18.87 16.30
CA TYR A 317 20.42 -18.91 14.83
C TYR A 317 21.12 -20.19 14.35
N ILE A 318 20.52 -20.86 13.37
CA ILE A 318 21.14 -21.99 12.66
C ILE A 318 21.31 -21.65 11.18
N ASP A 319 22.50 -21.90 10.68
CA ASP A 319 22.84 -21.82 9.27
C ASP A 319 23.28 -23.20 8.75
N THR A 320 22.41 -23.83 7.94
CA THR A 320 22.67 -25.11 7.32
C THR A 320 23.28 -25.00 5.92
N THR A 321 23.58 -23.77 5.47
CA THR A 321 24.29 -23.56 4.22
C THR A 321 25.74 -24.07 4.32
N PRO A 322 26.42 -24.28 3.19
CA PRO A 322 27.83 -24.69 3.21
C PRO A 322 28.76 -23.78 4.00
N LYS A 323 28.36 -22.51 4.22
CA LYS A 323 29.12 -21.55 5.05
C LYS A 323 28.93 -21.81 6.54
N GLY A 324 27.70 -22.10 6.98
CA GLY A 324 27.39 -22.33 8.38
C GLY A 324 27.71 -23.73 8.86
N ALA A 325 27.72 -24.72 7.97
CA ALA A 325 28.05 -26.13 8.20
C ALA A 325 27.30 -26.76 9.40
N GLN A 326 26.10 -26.28 9.75
CA GLN A 326 25.26 -26.78 10.83
C GLN A 326 24.18 -27.70 10.28
N THR A 327 23.50 -28.42 11.17
CA THR A 327 22.38 -29.31 10.81
C THR A 327 21.17 -29.04 11.71
N MET A 328 19.96 -29.18 11.17
CA MET A 328 18.71 -29.04 11.95
C MET A 328 18.61 -30.05 13.08
N ALA A 329 19.25 -31.20 12.99
CA ALA A 329 19.34 -32.19 14.06
C ALA A 329 20.00 -31.65 15.34
N SER A 330 20.81 -30.58 15.26
CA SER A 330 21.41 -29.91 16.41
C SER A 330 20.49 -28.88 17.06
N TYR A 331 19.32 -28.59 16.47
CA TYR A 331 18.37 -27.63 17.00
C TYR A 331 17.37 -28.30 17.94
N THR A 332 17.54 -28.04 19.22
CA THR A 332 16.68 -28.58 20.27
C THR A 332 15.65 -27.53 20.74
N PHE A 333 14.67 -27.95 21.50
CA PHE A 333 13.68 -27.06 22.09
C PHE A 333 14.32 -25.93 22.92
N GLY A 334 15.39 -26.20 23.67
CA GLY A 334 16.13 -25.20 24.43
C GLY A 334 16.84 -24.12 23.60
N ASN A 335 16.91 -24.29 22.28
CA ASN A 335 17.48 -23.30 21.37
C ASN A 335 16.43 -22.34 20.78
N SER A 336 15.13 -22.58 21.04
CA SER A 336 14.06 -21.71 20.53
C SER A 336 14.01 -20.39 21.28
N GLY A 337 13.60 -19.35 20.57
CA GLY A 337 13.27 -18.06 21.13
C GLY A 337 11.78 -17.92 21.41
N GLU A 338 11.42 -16.77 21.94
CA GLU A 338 10.04 -16.43 22.29
C GLU A 338 9.71 -14.99 21.89
N ALA A 339 8.45 -14.78 21.52
CA ALA A 339 7.88 -13.43 21.32
C ALA A 339 6.46 -13.37 21.92
N LYS A 340 6.14 -12.26 22.57
CA LYS A 340 4.81 -12.05 23.19
C LYS A 340 3.70 -12.04 22.15
N GLU A 341 3.97 -11.48 20.96
CA GLU A 341 3.03 -11.48 19.84
C GLU A 341 3.78 -11.46 18.52
N ILE A 342 3.27 -12.21 17.54
CA ILE A 342 3.75 -12.20 16.16
C ILE A 342 2.56 -11.90 15.27
N ILE A 343 2.70 -10.85 14.44
CA ILE A 343 1.68 -10.40 13.49
C ILE A 343 2.29 -10.51 12.10
N ALA A 344 1.90 -11.53 11.36
CA ALA A 344 2.36 -11.77 10.00
C ALA A 344 1.31 -11.29 9.00
N GLY A 345 1.71 -10.41 8.09
CA GLY A 345 0.90 -9.89 7.00
C GLY A 345 1.38 -10.35 5.62
N PRO A 346 0.77 -9.83 4.54
CA PRO A 346 1.09 -10.22 3.16
C PRO A 346 2.51 -9.86 2.70
N LYS A 347 3.09 -8.81 3.26
CA LYS A 347 4.38 -8.25 2.84
C LYS A 347 5.46 -8.33 3.92
N GLN A 348 5.05 -8.31 5.19
CA GLN A 348 5.98 -8.22 6.32
C GLN A 348 5.40 -8.88 7.58
N THR A 349 6.28 -9.21 8.49
CA THR A 349 5.95 -9.80 9.80
C THR A 349 6.55 -8.95 10.92
N SER A 350 5.74 -8.70 11.95
CA SER A 350 6.13 -7.98 13.17
C SER A 350 6.33 -8.97 14.30
N PHE A 351 7.45 -8.86 14.99
CA PHE A 351 7.73 -9.57 16.25
C PHE A 351 7.68 -8.57 17.39
N VAL A 352 6.82 -8.79 18.36
CA VAL A 352 6.55 -7.89 19.49
C VAL A 352 6.94 -8.53 20.79
N GLY A 353 7.67 -7.80 21.63
CA GLY A 353 8.06 -8.25 22.96
C GLY A 353 8.92 -9.51 22.93
N GLY A 354 9.96 -9.53 22.08
CA GLY A 354 10.92 -10.61 22.00
C GLY A 354 11.71 -10.78 23.30
N ARG A 355 11.95 -12.02 23.71
CA ARG A 355 12.69 -12.35 24.93
C ARG A 355 14.12 -11.80 24.95
N GLY A 356 14.72 -11.57 23.77
CA GLY A 356 16.06 -11.00 23.65
C GLY A 356 16.20 -9.57 24.17
N ILE A 357 15.09 -8.84 24.33
CA ILE A 357 15.08 -7.51 24.95
C ILE A 357 15.48 -7.63 26.43
N GLU A 358 14.81 -8.52 27.18
CA GLU A 358 15.04 -8.75 28.60
C GLU A 358 16.39 -9.47 28.84
N ALA A 359 16.82 -10.30 27.90
CA ALA A 359 18.10 -11.01 27.94
C ALA A 359 19.32 -10.11 27.62
N GLY A 360 19.11 -8.89 27.11
CA GLY A 360 20.19 -7.97 26.70
C GLY A 360 20.78 -8.25 25.31
N GLU A 361 20.32 -9.27 24.60
CA GLU A 361 20.81 -9.66 23.27
C GLU A 361 20.56 -8.56 22.22
N VAL A 362 19.40 -7.90 22.29
CA VAL A 362 19.05 -6.78 21.41
C VAL A 362 20.00 -5.61 21.61
N SER A 363 20.29 -5.25 22.86
CA SER A 363 21.21 -4.15 23.19
C SER A 363 22.62 -4.43 22.69
N THR A 364 23.08 -5.67 22.88
CA THR A 364 24.39 -6.12 22.38
C THR A 364 24.42 -6.03 20.84
N ARG A 365 23.39 -6.52 20.16
CA ARG A 365 23.29 -6.50 18.70
C ARG A 365 23.30 -5.07 18.14
N ILE A 366 22.58 -4.15 18.77
CA ILE A 366 22.57 -2.74 18.40
C ILE A 366 23.98 -2.12 18.57
N ALA A 367 24.67 -2.43 19.66
CA ALA A 367 26.03 -1.95 19.88
C ALA A 367 27.00 -2.44 18.78
N ASP A 368 26.93 -3.73 18.43
CA ASP A 368 27.73 -4.31 17.34
C ASP A 368 27.46 -3.63 16.01
N LEU A 369 26.17 -3.38 15.68
CA LEU A 369 25.79 -2.68 14.46
C LEU A 369 26.33 -1.24 14.43
N LYS A 370 26.26 -0.51 15.55
CA LYS A 370 26.81 0.86 15.66
C LYS A 370 28.33 0.88 15.47
N GLU A 371 29.01 -0.13 15.98
CA GLU A 371 30.46 -0.29 15.76
C GLU A 371 30.76 -0.53 14.28
N LEU A 372 29.99 -1.42 13.61
CA LEU A 372 30.14 -1.68 12.17
C LEU A 372 29.85 -0.43 11.34
N ILE A 373 28.78 0.33 11.65
CA ILE A 373 28.44 1.60 10.98
C ILE A 373 29.59 2.60 11.04
N SER A 374 30.29 2.66 12.19
CA SER A 374 31.42 3.59 12.37
C SER A 374 32.63 3.26 11.51
N LYS A 375 32.77 1.98 11.11
CA LYS A 375 33.91 1.46 10.34
C LYS A 375 33.61 1.33 8.86
N GLU A 376 32.32 1.29 8.48
CA GLU A 376 31.89 1.07 7.09
C GLU A 376 32.09 2.33 6.24
N GLN A 377 32.81 2.17 5.12
CA GLN A 377 33.10 3.24 4.17
C GLN A 377 32.18 3.22 2.94
N ASN A 378 31.58 2.07 2.63
CA ASN A 378 30.63 1.97 1.53
C ASN A 378 29.29 2.59 1.93
N PRO A 379 28.82 3.67 1.27
CA PRO A 379 27.59 4.35 1.65
C PRO A 379 26.36 3.44 1.63
N ALA A 380 26.26 2.50 0.67
CA ALA A 380 25.12 1.61 0.55
C ALA A 380 25.08 0.56 1.68
N GLU A 381 26.22 -0.02 2.04
CA GLU A 381 26.30 -0.98 3.15
C GLU A 381 26.12 -0.26 4.50
N ARG A 382 26.68 0.93 4.64
CA ARG A 382 26.46 1.76 5.83
C ARG A 382 24.98 2.11 6.04
N ASP A 383 24.26 2.48 4.98
CA ASP A 383 22.83 2.74 5.03
C ASP A 383 22.02 1.49 5.40
N LEU A 384 22.41 0.31 4.91
CA LEU A 384 21.82 -0.96 5.30
C LEU A 384 22.00 -1.26 6.79
N LEU A 385 23.24 -1.08 7.31
CA LEU A 385 23.53 -1.26 8.73
C LEU A 385 22.74 -0.28 9.61
N MET A 386 22.61 0.98 9.17
CA MET A 386 21.80 2.00 9.87
C MET A 386 20.32 1.60 9.92
N ARG A 387 19.76 1.09 8.82
CA ARG A 387 18.37 0.61 8.78
C ARG A 387 18.15 -0.59 9.71
N ARG A 388 19.09 -1.52 9.79
CA ARG A 388 19.01 -2.67 10.69
C ARG A 388 19.06 -2.23 12.15
N ALA A 389 19.99 -1.34 12.50
CA ALA A 389 20.07 -0.79 13.87
C ALA A 389 18.79 -0.05 14.26
N ALA A 390 18.29 0.82 13.40
CA ALA A 390 17.02 1.53 13.62
C ALA A 390 15.82 0.57 13.74
N GLY A 391 15.81 -0.52 12.97
CA GLY A 391 14.77 -1.55 13.05
C GLY A 391 14.76 -2.30 14.40
N LEU A 392 15.93 -2.52 15.00
CA LEU A 392 16.05 -3.15 16.33
C LEU A 392 15.77 -2.17 17.48
N GLU A 393 16.07 -0.87 17.30
CA GLU A 393 15.76 0.19 18.26
C GLU A 393 14.30 0.62 18.23
N GLY A 394 13.63 0.42 17.09
CA GLY A 394 12.25 0.85 16.84
C GLY A 394 11.20 0.08 17.62
N GLY A 395 9.95 0.45 17.39
CA GLY A 395 8.79 -0.17 18.01
C GLY A 395 7.72 -0.57 16.99
N VAL A 396 6.73 -1.32 17.47
CA VAL A 396 5.47 -1.59 16.77
C VAL A 396 4.42 -0.68 17.33
N ALA A 397 3.81 0.14 16.46
CA ALA A 397 2.72 1.00 16.87
C ALA A 397 1.36 0.37 16.52
N THR A 398 0.44 0.42 17.46
CA THR A 398 -0.98 0.18 17.21
C THR A 398 -1.74 1.47 17.50
N LEU A 399 -2.46 1.96 16.50
CA LEU A 399 -3.37 3.09 16.63
C LEU A 399 -4.79 2.54 16.79
N TYR A 400 -5.40 2.80 17.94
CA TYR A 400 -6.79 2.48 18.19
C TYR A 400 -7.64 3.67 17.79
N VAL A 401 -8.48 3.49 16.78
CA VAL A 401 -9.33 4.55 16.23
C VAL A 401 -10.76 4.33 16.68
N ASP A 402 -11.32 5.30 17.37
CA ASP A 402 -12.72 5.29 17.75
C ASP A 402 -13.35 6.68 17.58
N ALA A 403 -14.66 6.70 17.41
CA ALA A 403 -15.46 7.91 17.28
C ALA A 403 -16.88 7.64 17.80
N LYS A 404 -17.66 8.71 17.98
CA LYS A 404 -19.01 8.61 18.56
C LYS A 404 -19.98 7.74 17.77
N THR A 405 -19.83 7.69 16.45
CA THR A 405 -20.66 6.85 15.59
C THR A 405 -19.81 5.90 14.74
N ALA A 406 -20.40 4.81 14.28
CA ALA A 406 -19.72 3.86 13.38
C ALA A 406 -19.33 4.53 12.04
N VAL A 407 -20.13 5.48 11.58
CA VAL A 407 -19.87 6.22 10.34
C VAL A 407 -18.66 7.14 10.51
N ASP A 408 -18.60 7.90 11.61
CA ASP A 408 -17.46 8.76 11.91
C ASP A 408 -16.19 7.95 12.12
N ARG A 409 -16.28 6.79 12.77
CA ARG A 409 -15.15 5.88 12.98
C ARG A 409 -14.62 5.33 11.66
N TYR A 410 -15.48 4.95 10.73
CA TYR A 410 -15.07 4.50 9.39
C TYR A 410 -14.31 5.61 8.66
N TYR A 411 -14.87 6.83 8.64
CA TYR A 411 -14.24 8.01 8.05
C TYR A 411 -12.87 8.31 8.68
N LEU A 412 -12.84 8.40 10.02
CA LEU A 412 -11.61 8.72 10.75
C LEU A 412 -10.53 7.65 10.54
N LYS A 413 -10.92 6.37 10.48
CA LYS A 413 -9.97 5.27 10.23
C LYS A 413 -9.29 5.43 8.87
N LYS A 414 -10.03 5.77 7.81
CA LYS A 414 -9.47 6.03 6.49
C LYS A 414 -8.49 7.19 6.50
N LYS A 415 -8.88 8.30 7.13
CA LYS A 415 -8.00 9.47 7.30
C LYS A 415 -6.71 9.15 8.06
N VAL A 416 -6.80 8.35 9.11
CA VAL A 416 -5.63 7.88 9.88
C VAL A 416 -4.73 7.00 9.02
N GLU A 417 -5.29 6.10 8.18
CA GLU A 417 -4.53 5.27 7.24
C GLU A 417 -3.73 6.15 6.27
N ASP A 418 -4.37 7.14 5.64
CA ASP A 418 -3.74 8.07 4.69
C ASP A 418 -2.64 8.91 5.38
N ALA A 419 -2.92 9.47 6.55
CA ALA A 419 -1.97 10.30 7.29
C ALA A 419 -0.72 9.51 7.74
N VAL A 420 -0.88 8.28 8.21
CA VAL A 420 0.24 7.40 8.59
C VAL A 420 1.10 7.09 7.35
N ASN A 421 0.49 6.78 6.21
CA ASN A 421 1.20 6.51 4.97
C ASN A 421 1.95 7.74 4.46
N SER A 422 1.30 8.92 4.48
CA SER A 422 1.92 10.20 4.13
C SER A 422 3.10 10.54 5.05
N CYS A 423 2.98 10.34 6.36
CA CYS A 423 4.08 10.56 7.30
C CYS A 423 5.26 9.62 7.03
N LYS A 424 5.01 8.34 6.76
CA LYS A 424 6.07 7.36 6.40
C LYS A 424 6.76 7.73 5.10
N ALA A 425 5.98 8.11 4.08
CA ALA A 425 6.52 8.55 2.80
C ALA A 425 7.35 9.84 2.95
N ALA A 426 6.89 10.78 3.79
CA ALA A 426 7.64 12.01 4.09
C ALA A 426 8.98 11.71 4.79
N MET A 427 8.99 10.85 5.79
CA MET A 427 10.25 10.45 6.46
C MET A 427 11.23 9.76 5.53
N GLN A 428 10.74 8.96 4.59
CA GLN A 428 11.59 8.20 3.68
C GLN A 428 12.08 9.03 2.49
N TYR A 429 11.22 9.83 1.92
CA TYR A 429 11.47 10.49 0.63
C TYR A 429 11.47 12.02 0.69
N GLY A 430 11.21 12.60 1.86
CA GLY A 430 11.13 14.05 2.02
C GLY A 430 9.72 14.63 1.84
N THR A 431 9.63 15.94 2.01
CA THR A 431 8.39 16.71 1.89
C THR A 431 8.47 17.72 0.75
N ALA A 432 7.31 18.21 0.30
CA ALA A 432 7.19 19.32 -0.65
C ALA A 432 6.02 20.24 -0.22
N PRO A 433 5.91 21.47 -0.76
CA PRO A 433 4.74 22.33 -0.51
C PRO A 433 3.44 21.61 -0.83
N GLY A 434 2.49 21.63 0.12
CA GLY A 434 1.22 20.91 0.02
C GLY A 434 0.10 21.72 -0.62
N GLY A 435 -1.12 21.15 -0.61
CA GLY A 435 -2.32 21.82 -1.15
C GLY A 435 -2.26 22.12 -2.65
N GLY A 436 -1.46 21.37 -3.41
CA GLY A 436 -1.26 21.55 -4.85
C GLY A 436 -0.25 22.64 -5.23
N MET A 437 0.38 23.29 -4.26
CA MET A 437 1.29 24.41 -4.53
C MET A 437 2.59 24.00 -5.21
N ALA A 438 3.18 22.87 -4.83
CA ALA A 438 4.39 22.39 -5.52
C ALA A 438 4.10 22.08 -6.99
N LEU A 439 2.95 21.48 -7.29
CA LEU A 439 2.53 21.21 -8.65
C LEU A 439 2.23 22.50 -9.44
N ALA A 440 1.62 23.49 -8.79
CA ALA A 440 1.39 24.81 -9.39
C ALA A 440 2.70 25.56 -9.65
N ALA A 441 3.70 25.46 -8.75
CA ALA A 441 5.04 26.01 -8.98
C ALA A 441 5.74 25.33 -10.16
N VAL A 442 5.67 23.99 -10.23
CA VAL A 442 6.16 23.22 -11.40
C VAL A 442 5.52 23.71 -12.69
N ALA A 443 4.18 23.90 -12.70
CA ALA A 443 3.48 24.44 -13.86
C ALA A 443 3.97 25.85 -14.24
N GLY A 444 4.30 26.68 -13.26
CA GLY A 444 4.89 28.02 -13.48
C GLY A 444 6.23 27.97 -14.19
N ASP A 445 7.07 27.02 -13.78
CA ASP A 445 8.45 26.86 -14.25
C ASP A 445 8.56 26.11 -15.60
N MET A 446 7.54 25.34 -16.01
CA MET A 446 7.49 24.69 -17.33
C MET A 446 7.27 25.72 -18.45
N ASP A 447 7.91 25.54 -19.60
CA ASP A 447 7.73 26.44 -20.74
C ASP A 447 6.35 26.30 -21.38
N SER A 448 5.95 25.07 -21.72
CA SER A 448 4.67 24.76 -22.38
C SER A 448 4.33 23.28 -22.23
N GLY A 449 3.14 22.89 -22.60
CA GLY A 449 2.74 21.48 -22.70
C GLY A 449 1.38 21.17 -22.06
N TYR A 450 0.96 19.94 -22.17
CA TYR A 450 -0.28 19.43 -21.59
C TYR A 450 -0.21 19.41 -20.07
N LEU A 451 0.92 18.93 -19.51
CA LEU A 451 1.13 18.90 -18.07
C LEU A 451 1.13 20.29 -17.46
N LYS A 452 1.78 21.27 -18.08
CA LYS A 452 1.71 22.66 -17.62
C LYS A 452 0.28 23.14 -17.39
N GLN A 453 -0.64 22.79 -18.31
CA GLN A 453 -2.04 23.18 -18.21
C GLN A 453 -2.79 22.39 -17.13
N ALA A 454 -2.48 21.09 -16.98
CA ALA A 454 -3.17 20.21 -16.05
C ALA A 454 -2.73 20.40 -14.59
N LEU A 455 -1.46 20.72 -14.32
CA LEU A 455 -0.89 20.72 -12.97
C LEU A 455 -1.54 21.71 -12.00
N ASN A 456 -2.11 22.80 -12.51
CA ASN A 456 -2.81 23.77 -11.67
C ASN A 456 -4.18 23.28 -11.18
N VAL A 457 -4.69 22.14 -11.66
CA VAL A 457 -6.04 21.67 -11.33
C VAL A 457 -6.23 21.47 -9.83
N ILE A 458 -5.20 20.94 -9.14
CA ILE A 458 -5.28 20.66 -7.69
C ILE A 458 -5.40 21.96 -6.92
N TYR A 459 -4.46 22.88 -7.11
CA TYR A 459 -4.48 24.18 -6.45
C TYR A 459 -5.80 24.94 -6.71
N ASN A 460 -6.22 25.02 -7.99
CA ASN A 460 -7.44 25.71 -8.38
C ASN A 460 -8.68 25.06 -7.73
N ARG A 461 -8.71 23.74 -7.59
CA ARG A 461 -9.84 23.04 -6.98
C ARG A 461 -9.87 23.26 -5.46
N VAL A 462 -8.72 23.24 -4.78
CA VAL A 462 -8.61 23.57 -3.36
C VAL A 462 -9.11 24.99 -3.12
N GLN A 463 -8.69 25.96 -3.93
CA GLN A 463 -9.16 27.33 -3.86
C GLN A 463 -10.68 27.44 -4.07
N ALA A 464 -11.21 26.80 -5.10
CA ALA A 464 -12.63 26.82 -5.43
C ALA A 464 -13.48 26.21 -4.30
N ASN A 465 -13.07 25.08 -3.73
CA ASN A 465 -13.76 24.41 -2.63
C ASN A 465 -13.75 25.27 -1.34
N ALA A 466 -12.70 26.07 -1.14
CA ALA A 466 -12.58 26.97 0.01
C ALA A 466 -13.29 28.34 -0.19
N GLY A 467 -14.04 28.52 -1.28
CA GLY A 467 -14.76 29.75 -1.56
C GLY A 467 -13.98 30.80 -2.36
N GLY A 468 -12.83 30.43 -2.92
CA GLY A 468 -12.12 31.20 -3.95
C GLY A 468 -10.97 32.10 -3.49
N SER A 469 -10.65 32.17 -2.20
CA SER A 469 -9.55 33.01 -1.69
C SER A 469 -8.88 32.46 -0.44
N LEU A 470 -8.48 31.18 -0.50
CA LEU A 470 -7.69 30.58 0.58
C LEU A 470 -6.23 31.01 0.45
N ASP A 471 -5.73 31.77 1.43
CA ASP A 471 -4.29 32.02 1.56
C ASP A 471 -3.63 30.78 2.17
N ILE A 472 -2.99 29.97 1.30
CA ILE A 472 -2.29 28.76 1.74
C ILE A 472 -0.89 29.15 2.20
N ASP A 473 -0.67 29.13 3.50
CA ASP A 473 0.66 29.34 4.08
C ASP A 473 1.57 28.14 3.74
N THR A 474 2.46 28.33 2.76
CA THR A 474 3.42 27.30 2.32
C THR A 474 4.33 26.80 3.42
N SER A 475 4.52 27.60 4.48
CA SER A 475 5.33 27.20 5.62
C SER A 475 4.62 26.22 6.56
N LYS A 476 3.29 26.06 6.42
CA LYS A 476 2.46 25.23 7.31
C LYS A 476 1.77 24.07 6.62
N VAL A 477 1.61 24.13 5.29
CA VAL A 477 0.96 23.08 4.52
C VAL A 477 2.02 22.30 3.74
N ARG A 478 2.28 21.09 4.19
CA ARG A 478 3.29 20.19 3.60
C ARG A 478 2.65 18.87 3.20
N ASP A 479 3.09 18.32 2.06
CA ASP A 479 2.74 16.99 1.59
C ASP A 479 3.99 16.12 1.50
N ALA A 480 3.82 14.80 1.52
CA ALA A 480 4.90 13.89 1.18
C ALA A 480 5.31 14.07 -0.29
N PHE A 481 6.59 14.28 -0.55
CA PHE A 481 7.12 14.39 -1.91
C PHE A 481 6.77 13.18 -2.77
N TRP A 482 6.88 11.97 -2.20
CA TRP A 482 6.61 10.72 -2.90
C TRP A 482 5.17 10.62 -3.39
N THR A 483 4.20 11.04 -2.58
CA THR A 483 2.77 11.08 -2.95
C THR A 483 2.52 11.92 -4.19
N GLN A 484 3.13 13.11 -4.27
CA GLN A 484 3.00 14.00 -5.43
C GLN A 484 3.71 13.45 -6.66
N LYS A 485 4.89 12.85 -6.49
CA LYS A 485 5.64 12.20 -7.57
C LYS A 485 4.85 11.05 -8.18
N CYS A 486 4.38 10.11 -7.35
CA CYS A 486 3.56 8.98 -7.81
C CYS A 486 2.27 9.46 -8.50
N ALA A 487 1.63 10.53 -8.00
CA ALA A 487 0.42 11.07 -8.62
C ALA A 487 0.67 11.56 -10.06
N LEU A 488 1.81 12.19 -10.32
CA LEU A 488 2.22 12.58 -11.67
C LEU A 488 2.47 11.36 -12.57
N GLU A 489 3.26 10.41 -12.09
CA GLU A 489 3.63 9.20 -12.84
C GLU A 489 2.39 8.35 -13.18
N ASN A 490 1.50 8.12 -12.20
CA ASN A 490 0.29 7.33 -12.37
C ASN A 490 -0.72 8.02 -13.30
N ALA A 491 -0.93 9.33 -13.16
CA ALA A 491 -1.82 10.09 -14.03
C ALA A 491 -1.36 10.05 -15.49
N VAL A 492 -0.10 10.36 -15.75
CA VAL A 492 0.47 10.32 -17.11
C VAL A 492 0.47 8.89 -17.67
N GLY A 493 0.77 7.89 -16.83
CA GLY A 493 0.77 6.49 -17.22
C GLY A 493 -0.58 6.04 -17.79
N VAL A 494 -1.68 6.37 -17.12
CA VAL A 494 -3.03 6.00 -17.59
C VAL A 494 -3.46 6.84 -18.77
N VAL A 495 -3.17 8.15 -18.81
CA VAL A 495 -3.49 8.99 -19.96
C VAL A 495 -2.79 8.49 -21.23
N LYS A 496 -1.55 8.00 -21.14
CA LYS A 496 -0.84 7.36 -22.27
C LYS A 496 -1.54 6.10 -22.79
N ILE A 497 -2.30 5.42 -21.96
CA ILE A 497 -3.14 4.27 -22.38
C ILE A 497 -4.42 4.80 -23.03
N LEU A 498 -5.12 5.73 -22.38
CA LEU A 498 -6.38 6.29 -22.87
C LEU A 498 -6.24 6.94 -24.26
N VAL A 499 -5.12 7.59 -24.54
CA VAL A 499 -4.84 8.22 -25.85
C VAL A 499 -4.70 7.19 -26.99
N THR A 500 -4.48 5.91 -26.68
CA THR A 500 -4.40 4.83 -27.68
C THR A 500 -5.73 4.14 -27.94
N MET A 501 -6.76 4.52 -27.19
CA MET A 501 -8.08 3.88 -27.34
C MET A 501 -8.76 4.35 -28.62
N GLU A 502 -9.16 3.40 -29.45
CA GLU A 502 -9.89 3.61 -30.69
C GLU A 502 -11.36 3.20 -30.56
N GLY A 503 -11.64 2.28 -29.63
CA GLY A 503 -12.98 1.79 -29.35
C GLY A 503 -13.06 1.19 -27.95
N VAL A 504 -14.26 1.03 -27.46
CA VAL A 504 -14.56 0.34 -26.18
C VAL A 504 -15.42 -0.86 -26.48
N ILE A 505 -14.92 -2.04 -26.11
CA ILE A 505 -15.69 -3.28 -26.18
C ILE A 505 -16.24 -3.52 -24.77
N ALA A 506 -17.56 -3.46 -24.63
CA ALA A 506 -18.26 -3.73 -23.38
C ALA A 506 -19.17 -4.94 -23.55
N ASP A 507 -19.35 -5.71 -22.47
CA ASP A 507 -20.37 -6.75 -22.44
C ASP A 507 -21.74 -6.09 -22.38
N VAL A 508 -22.61 -6.39 -23.35
CA VAL A 508 -23.99 -5.91 -23.32
C VAL A 508 -24.79 -6.82 -22.41
N ASP A 509 -25.43 -6.28 -21.38
CA ASP A 509 -26.39 -7.03 -20.57
C ASP A 509 -27.61 -7.35 -21.41
N THR A 510 -27.67 -8.57 -21.95
CA THR A 510 -28.80 -9.07 -22.73
C THR A 510 -29.92 -9.61 -21.85
N SER A 511 -29.78 -9.58 -20.53
CA SER A 511 -30.75 -10.18 -19.58
C SER A 511 -32.16 -9.63 -19.76
N PHE A 512 -32.30 -8.34 -20.09
CA PHE A 512 -33.61 -7.73 -20.38
C PHE A 512 -34.19 -8.20 -21.69
N VAL A 513 -33.39 -8.40 -22.73
CA VAL A 513 -33.79 -8.88 -24.05
C VAL A 513 -34.18 -10.37 -23.95
N ASP A 514 -33.38 -11.15 -23.20
CA ASP A 514 -33.65 -12.57 -22.96
C ASP A 514 -34.94 -12.75 -22.13
N ASP A 515 -35.17 -11.93 -21.10
CA ASP A 515 -36.41 -11.95 -20.28
C ASP A 515 -37.62 -11.49 -21.12
N LEU A 516 -37.44 -10.53 -22.04
CA LEU A 516 -38.50 -10.09 -22.94
C LEU A 516 -38.81 -11.15 -24.01
N SER A 517 -37.77 -11.79 -24.56
CA SER A 517 -37.92 -12.89 -25.54
C SER A 517 -38.62 -14.08 -24.95
N GLN A 518 -38.29 -14.49 -23.71
CA GLN A 518 -39.00 -15.52 -22.97
C GLN A 518 -40.45 -15.14 -22.70
N LYS A 519 -40.75 -13.91 -22.31
CA LYS A 519 -42.11 -13.43 -22.06
C LYS A 519 -42.95 -13.32 -23.33
N LEU A 520 -42.33 -13.10 -24.49
CA LEU A 520 -42.96 -12.99 -25.78
C LEU A 520 -43.00 -14.32 -26.55
N GLY A 521 -42.42 -15.41 -26.01
CA GLY A 521 -42.46 -16.74 -26.61
C GLY A 521 -41.58 -16.92 -27.84
N TYR A 522 -40.57 -16.08 -28.03
CA TYR A 522 -39.54 -16.29 -29.05
C TYR A 522 -38.44 -17.18 -28.45
N GLU A 523 -38.46 -18.46 -28.79
CA GLU A 523 -37.31 -19.35 -28.59
C GLU A 523 -36.30 -19.10 -29.74
N ASN A 524 -35.06 -18.83 -29.39
CA ASN A 524 -33.91 -18.81 -30.33
C ASN A 524 -33.40 -20.22 -30.60
#